data_8c152df4f98b2c246946ab5c6e0b9337
#
_entry.id   8c152df4f98b2c246946ab5c6e0b9337
#
_cell.length_a   1.000
_cell.length_b   1.000
_cell.length_c   1.000
_cell.angle_alpha   90.00
_cell.angle_beta   90.00
_cell.angle_gamma   90.00
#
_symmetry.space_group_name_H-M   'P 1'
#
loop_
_entity.id
_entity.type
_entity.pdbx_description
1 polymer ?
#
loop_
_entity_poly.entity_id
_entity_poly.type
_entity_poly.pdbx_seq_one_letter_code
_entity_poly.pdbx_strand_id
1 'polypeptide(L)'
;MKVEIRKADLQDLVALKIIEDACFPEAEAATLASLSERLKLFPESFLVAEVEGELVGFVNGAVIDEPIIRDAHYHDAGLHNPEGAYQSVFGLDVDPAFRRLGIAEKLLMALIDASRKAARKGLTLCCKEEKIPYYEKFGLVNSGKSSSTHGNAVWYDMILHFEEERVEQMNPKIILASQSPRRSELLSLCIKNFAVQAADIDEKAIEERILAEAGQDPFVEPATELVETLAREKAAVIHRENSEAMVIGSDTVVMLDEKILGKPVDEADAYAMLRALAGKTHSVLTGVSILWGEKEETFASETKVSFFEWDDRMEAEVKAYVASGKPMDKAGAYGIQEEAALWVFGIEGDYNTIVGFPVALVDKAIHRLLTEEQTEK
;
A
#
# COMPACT_ATOMS: atom_id res chain seq x y z
N MET A 1 -16.61 -29.36 16.74
CA MET A 1 -15.35 -29.54 17.51
C MET A 1 -14.77 -28.17 17.78
N LYS A 2 -14.63 -27.76 19.03
CA LYS A 2 -14.01 -26.50 19.44
C LYS A 2 -12.51 -26.74 19.62
N VAL A 3 -11.69 -25.97 18.92
CA VAL A 3 -10.23 -25.99 19.08
C VAL A 3 -9.83 -24.74 19.85
N GLU A 4 -9.16 -24.90 20.96
CA GLU A 4 -8.63 -23.80 21.78
C GLU A 4 -7.12 -23.68 21.57
N ILE A 5 -6.63 -22.44 21.39
CA ILE A 5 -5.19 -22.17 21.25
C ILE A 5 -4.74 -21.41 22.50
N ARG A 6 -3.67 -21.88 23.13
CA ARG A 6 -3.02 -21.24 24.28
C ARG A 6 -1.51 -21.33 24.20
N LYS A 7 -0.82 -20.59 25.05
CA LYS A 7 0.63 -20.79 25.25
C LYS A 7 0.90 -22.14 25.91
N ALA A 8 1.99 -22.75 25.48
CA ALA A 8 2.47 -24.00 26.13
C ALA A 8 3.10 -23.71 27.48
N ASP A 9 3.07 -24.67 28.38
CA ASP A 9 3.79 -24.64 29.63
C ASP A 9 4.61 -25.93 29.84
N LEU A 10 5.39 -25.99 30.94
CA LEU A 10 6.25 -27.13 31.21
C LEU A 10 5.47 -28.43 31.53
N GLN A 11 4.20 -28.36 31.88
CA GLN A 11 3.36 -29.53 32.11
C GLN A 11 3.00 -30.23 30.80
N ASP A 12 2.99 -29.48 29.69
CA ASP A 12 2.71 -30.01 28.34
C ASP A 12 3.87 -30.83 27.77
N LEU A 13 5.08 -30.71 28.32
CA LEU A 13 6.32 -31.21 27.73
C LEU A 13 6.26 -32.70 27.29
N VAL A 14 5.61 -33.58 28.07
CA VAL A 14 5.48 -34.98 27.73
C VAL A 14 4.55 -35.17 26.52
N ALA A 15 3.41 -34.47 26.48
CA ALA A 15 2.47 -34.53 25.37
C ALA A 15 3.09 -33.94 24.09
N LEU A 16 3.81 -32.82 24.21
CA LEU A 16 4.55 -32.23 23.09
C LEU A 16 5.53 -33.23 22.47
N LYS A 17 6.31 -33.93 23.29
CA LYS A 17 7.28 -34.92 22.79
C LYS A 17 6.60 -36.11 22.09
N ILE A 18 5.45 -36.58 22.60
CA ILE A 18 4.69 -37.66 21.96
C ILE A 18 4.21 -37.23 20.57
N ILE A 19 3.69 -35.99 20.44
CA ILE A 19 3.21 -35.47 19.15
C ILE A 19 4.37 -35.25 18.19
N GLU A 20 5.49 -34.68 18.65
CA GLU A 20 6.72 -34.50 17.86
C GLU A 20 7.18 -35.81 17.22
N ASP A 21 7.31 -36.88 18.06
CA ASP A 21 7.73 -38.20 17.59
C ASP A 21 6.73 -38.86 16.62
N ALA A 22 5.46 -38.52 16.72
CA ALA A 22 4.44 -38.99 15.79
C ALA A 22 4.44 -38.18 14.45
N CYS A 23 5.03 -37.00 14.43
CA CYS A 23 5.04 -36.11 13.27
C CYS A 23 6.31 -36.20 12.46
N PHE A 24 7.47 -36.39 13.10
CA PHE A 24 8.78 -36.36 12.45
C PHE A 24 9.56 -37.67 12.61
N PRO A 25 10.42 -37.98 11.60
CA PRO A 25 11.43 -39.04 11.77
C PRO A 25 12.41 -38.68 12.90
N GLU A 26 13.01 -39.66 13.55
CA GLU A 26 13.95 -39.48 14.66
C GLU A 26 15.09 -38.48 14.36
N ALA A 27 15.57 -38.44 13.10
CA ALA A 27 16.63 -37.54 12.67
C ALA A 27 16.19 -36.05 12.54
N GLU A 28 14.89 -35.81 12.47
CA GLU A 28 14.31 -34.45 12.31
C GLU A 28 13.61 -34.00 13.62
N ALA A 29 13.18 -34.94 14.47
CA ALA A 29 12.41 -34.65 15.68
C ALA A 29 13.25 -33.94 16.75
N ALA A 30 12.67 -32.89 17.37
CA ALA A 30 13.25 -32.25 18.53
C ALA A 30 13.35 -33.18 19.74
N THR A 31 14.46 -33.11 20.46
CA THR A 31 14.62 -33.89 21.70
C THR A 31 13.78 -33.29 22.83
N LEU A 32 13.50 -34.12 23.87
CA LEU A 32 12.82 -33.63 25.07
C LEU A 32 13.56 -32.46 25.73
N ALA A 33 14.89 -32.52 25.75
CA ALA A 33 15.74 -31.44 26.26
C ALA A 33 15.57 -30.17 25.47
N SER A 34 15.60 -30.25 24.12
CA SER A 34 15.43 -29.12 23.22
C SER A 34 14.03 -28.46 23.37
N LEU A 35 12.96 -29.27 23.45
CA LEU A 35 11.61 -28.75 23.70
C LEU A 35 11.52 -28.06 25.08
N SER A 36 12.15 -28.61 26.12
CA SER A 36 12.19 -27.99 27.44
C SER A 36 12.94 -26.67 27.48
N GLU A 37 14.05 -26.55 26.73
CA GLU A 37 14.82 -25.31 26.62
C GLU A 37 14.02 -24.25 25.85
N ARG A 38 13.38 -24.60 24.74
CA ARG A 38 12.53 -23.70 23.95
C ARG A 38 11.37 -23.14 24.77
N LEU A 39 10.70 -24.01 25.57
CA LEU A 39 9.62 -23.55 26.45
C LEU A 39 10.07 -22.55 27.52
N LYS A 40 11.34 -22.60 27.96
CA LYS A 40 11.89 -21.68 28.95
C LYS A 40 12.35 -20.38 28.34
N LEU A 41 12.93 -20.40 27.13
CA LEU A 41 13.58 -19.26 26.53
C LEU A 41 12.64 -18.42 25.68
N PHE A 42 11.66 -19.03 25.00
CA PHE A 42 10.69 -18.32 24.16
C PHE A 42 9.26 -18.87 24.28
N PRO A 43 8.68 -18.84 25.50
CA PRO A 43 7.32 -19.31 25.75
C PRO A 43 6.26 -18.53 24.94
N GLU A 44 6.57 -17.31 24.54
CA GLU A 44 5.68 -16.46 23.74
C GLU A 44 5.44 -17.02 22.33
N SER A 45 6.42 -17.73 21.79
CA SER A 45 6.42 -18.32 20.44
C SER A 45 6.15 -19.83 20.48
N PHE A 46 5.63 -20.35 21.59
CA PHE A 46 5.29 -21.76 21.75
C PHE A 46 3.79 -21.88 22.06
N LEU A 47 2.99 -22.26 21.05
CA LEU A 47 1.52 -22.35 21.15
C LEU A 47 1.07 -23.80 21.02
N VAL A 48 0.04 -24.19 21.77
CA VAL A 48 -0.60 -25.51 21.72
C VAL A 48 -2.06 -25.40 21.32
N ALA A 49 -2.56 -26.42 20.65
CA ALA A 49 -3.96 -26.60 20.33
C ALA A 49 -4.58 -27.72 21.19
N GLU A 50 -5.71 -27.42 21.80
CA GLU A 50 -6.49 -28.39 22.60
C GLU A 50 -7.86 -28.62 21.98
N VAL A 51 -8.31 -29.87 22.08
CA VAL A 51 -9.66 -30.32 21.73
C VAL A 51 -10.22 -31.07 22.90
N GLU A 52 -11.31 -30.58 23.48
CA GLU A 52 -11.95 -31.19 24.66
C GLU A 52 -11.00 -31.43 25.86
N GLY A 53 -9.97 -30.55 25.98
CA GLY A 53 -8.95 -30.63 27.04
C GLY A 53 -7.77 -31.55 26.73
N GLU A 54 -7.74 -32.19 25.56
CA GLU A 54 -6.62 -33.00 25.07
C GLU A 54 -5.71 -32.14 24.17
N LEU A 55 -4.39 -32.15 24.41
CA LEU A 55 -3.40 -31.48 23.57
C LEU A 55 -3.20 -32.28 22.29
N VAL A 56 -3.52 -31.71 21.14
CA VAL A 56 -3.58 -32.36 19.83
C VAL A 56 -2.63 -31.80 18.80
N GLY A 57 -1.92 -30.71 19.11
CA GLY A 57 -0.93 -30.14 18.22
C GLY A 57 -0.25 -28.90 18.81
N PHE A 58 0.83 -28.46 18.20
CA PHE A 58 1.57 -27.28 18.63
C PHE A 58 2.35 -26.64 17.49
N VAL A 59 2.79 -25.40 17.71
CA VAL A 59 3.73 -24.67 16.87
C VAL A 59 4.76 -24.00 17.75
N ASN A 60 6.03 -24.03 17.33
CA ASN A 60 7.10 -23.36 18.05
C ASN A 60 8.20 -22.83 17.11
N GLY A 61 8.94 -21.81 17.58
CA GLY A 61 10.09 -21.28 16.88
C GLY A 61 10.69 -20.08 17.60
N ALA A 62 11.98 -19.86 17.42
CA ALA A 62 12.69 -18.71 17.98
C ALA A 62 12.38 -17.43 17.19
N VAL A 63 12.55 -16.28 17.81
CA VAL A 63 12.68 -15.00 17.11
C VAL A 63 14.13 -14.81 16.69
N ILE A 64 14.36 -14.39 15.43
CA ILE A 64 15.68 -14.28 14.80
C ILE A 64 15.80 -12.96 14.02
N ASP A 65 17.02 -12.54 13.71
CA ASP A 65 17.26 -11.24 13.05
C ASP A 65 17.01 -11.28 11.54
N GLU A 66 17.29 -12.40 10.88
CA GLU A 66 17.18 -12.59 9.44
C GLU A 66 16.13 -13.66 9.11
N PRO A 67 15.47 -13.61 7.94
CA PRO A 67 14.44 -14.58 7.56
C PRO A 67 15.01 -15.93 7.08
N ILE A 68 16.15 -16.35 7.62
CA ILE A 68 16.85 -17.58 7.22
C ILE A 68 17.09 -18.45 8.46
N ILE A 69 16.49 -19.64 8.47
CA ILE A 69 16.72 -20.63 9.51
C ILE A 69 17.98 -21.44 9.17
N ARG A 70 18.95 -21.43 10.08
CA ARG A 70 20.18 -22.22 9.98
C ARG A 70 20.10 -23.42 10.90
N ASP A 71 20.83 -24.49 10.61
CA ASP A 71 20.83 -25.73 11.41
C ASP A 71 21.13 -25.45 12.89
N ALA A 72 21.99 -24.46 13.20
CA ALA A 72 22.27 -24.05 14.56
C ALA A 72 21.03 -23.65 15.36
N HIS A 73 20.03 -23.01 14.72
CA HIS A 73 18.81 -22.58 15.41
C HIS A 73 17.95 -23.75 15.92
N TYR A 74 18.03 -24.92 15.29
CA TYR A 74 17.34 -26.12 15.77
C TYR A 74 17.97 -26.73 17.02
N HIS A 75 19.29 -26.48 17.23
CA HIS A 75 20.09 -27.15 18.26
C HIS A 75 20.45 -26.24 19.43
N ASP A 76 20.42 -24.92 19.24
CA ASP A 76 20.78 -23.92 20.25
C ASP A 76 19.65 -22.90 20.43
N ALA A 77 18.83 -23.13 21.45
CA ALA A 77 17.73 -22.23 21.81
C ALA A 77 18.24 -20.84 22.30
N GLY A 78 19.52 -20.72 22.69
CA GLY A 78 20.16 -19.45 23.08
C GLY A 78 20.35 -18.48 21.92
N LEU A 79 20.19 -18.92 20.67
CA LEU A 79 20.18 -18.04 19.50
C LEU A 79 18.85 -17.27 19.32
N HIS A 80 17.88 -17.49 20.22
CA HIS A 80 16.68 -16.68 20.29
C HIS A 80 17.02 -15.22 20.63
N ASN A 81 16.58 -14.28 19.79
CA ASN A 81 16.67 -12.84 20.03
C ASN A 81 15.26 -12.26 20.22
N PRO A 82 14.82 -11.93 21.44
CA PRO A 82 13.46 -11.38 21.66
C PRO A 82 13.18 -10.09 20.91
N GLU A 83 14.22 -9.33 20.51
CA GLU A 83 14.12 -8.12 19.71
C GLU A 83 14.34 -8.36 18.20
N GLY A 84 14.50 -9.61 17.78
CA GLY A 84 14.75 -9.99 16.39
C GLY A 84 13.60 -9.63 15.46
N ALA A 85 13.88 -9.51 14.17
CA ALA A 85 12.94 -9.03 13.18
C ALA A 85 11.95 -10.10 12.69
N TYR A 86 12.29 -11.38 12.79
CA TYR A 86 11.49 -12.47 12.20
C TYR A 86 11.15 -13.54 13.21
N GLN A 87 9.89 -14.01 13.17
CA GLN A 87 9.47 -15.23 13.87
C GLN A 87 9.82 -16.44 13.01
N SER A 88 10.63 -17.37 13.53
CA SER A 88 10.83 -18.65 12.86
C SER A 88 9.77 -19.68 13.28
N VAL A 89 9.58 -20.72 12.46
CA VAL A 89 8.80 -21.91 12.81
C VAL A 89 9.70 -23.12 12.69
N PHE A 90 10.00 -23.78 13.83
CA PHE A 90 10.81 -24.99 13.89
C PHE A 90 9.98 -26.25 13.73
N GLY A 91 8.76 -26.24 14.27
CA GLY A 91 7.79 -27.33 14.16
C GLY A 91 6.37 -26.79 14.12
N LEU A 92 5.55 -27.39 13.27
CA LEU A 92 4.09 -27.23 13.21
C LEU A 92 3.46 -28.61 13.16
N ASP A 93 3.05 -29.07 14.31
CA ASP A 93 2.76 -30.49 14.61
C ASP A 93 1.29 -30.66 14.95
N VAL A 94 0.69 -31.68 14.36
CA VAL A 94 -0.68 -32.10 14.69
C VAL A 94 -0.69 -33.63 14.77
N ASP A 95 -1.18 -34.13 15.89
CA ASP A 95 -1.38 -35.58 16.13
C ASP A 95 -2.06 -36.18 14.87
N PRO A 96 -1.52 -37.28 14.32
CA PRO A 96 -2.06 -37.97 13.16
C PRO A 96 -3.57 -38.23 13.22
N ALA A 97 -4.10 -38.51 14.43
CA ALA A 97 -5.55 -38.74 14.62
C ALA A 97 -6.42 -37.48 14.42
N PHE A 98 -5.84 -36.29 14.54
CA PHE A 98 -6.52 -35.00 14.44
C PHE A 98 -6.16 -34.20 13.17
N ARG A 99 -5.46 -34.84 12.22
CA ARG A 99 -5.11 -34.18 10.94
C ARG A 99 -6.34 -33.91 10.06
N ARG A 100 -6.22 -32.94 9.15
CA ARG A 100 -7.27 -32.48 8.20
C ARG A 100 -8.49 -31.83 8.87
N LEU A 101 -8.37 -31.42 10.13
CA LEU A 101 -9.41 -30.71 10.88
C LEU A 101 -9.13 -29.20 11.03
N GLY A 102 -8.17 -28.65 10.26
CA GLY A 102 -7.82 -27.22 10.27
C GLY A 102 -6.97 -26.77 11.47
N ILE A 103 -6.46 -27.71 12.30
CA ILE A 103 -5.70 -27.39 13.53
C ILE A 103 -4.36 -26.73 13.22
N ALA A 104 -3.59 -27.25 12.25
CA ALA A 104 -2.33 -26.64 11.83
C ALA A 104 -2.51 -25.20 11.31
N GLU A 105 -3.59 -24.95 10.56
CA GLU A 105 -3.96 -23.61 10.10
C GLU A 105 -4.19 -22.66 11.28
N LYS A 106 -4.98 -23.08 12.27
CA LYS A 106 -5.26 -22.26 13.46
C LYS A 106 -4.01 -21.94 14.27
N LEU A 107 -3.11 -22.93 14.43
CA LEU A 107 -1.83 -22.74 15.12
C LEU A 107 -0.94 -21.76 14.37
N LEU A 108 -0.79 -21.92 13.04
CA LEU A 108 0.03 -21.05 12.22
C LEU A 108 -0.52 -19.61 12.21
N MET A 109 -1.84 -19.46 12.03
CA MET A 109 -2.48 -18.13 12.06
C MET A 109 -2.33 -17.46 13.44
N ALA A 110 -2.48 -18.21 14.53
CA ALA A 110 -2.26 -17.67 15.88
C ALA A 110 -0.81 -17.19 16.10
N LEU A 111 0.18 -17.90 15.56
CA LEU A 111 1.58 -17.48 15.63
C LEU A 111 1.86 -16.26 14.72
N ILE A 112 1.26 -16.21 13.53
CA ILE A 112 1.32 -15.05 12.63
C ILE A 112 0.75 -13.81 13.35
N ASP A 113 -0.43 -13.92 13.96
CA ASP A 113 -1.08 -12.81 14.68
C ASP A 113 -0.26 -12.36 15.89
N ALA A 114 0.31 -13.31 16.65
CA ALA A 114 1.19 -12.99 17.78
C ALA A 114 2.46 -12.26 17.32
N SER A 115 3.03 -12.68 16.17
CA SER A 115 4.23 -12.10 15.60
C SER A 115 3.98 -10.68 15.07
N ARG A 116 2.82 -10.43 14.47
CA ARG A 116 2.39 -9.09 14.06
C ARG A 116 2.20 -8.16 15.25
N LYS A 117 1.51 -8.62 16.31
CA LYS A 117 1.34 -7.85 17.56
C LYS A 117 2.68 -7.52 18.23
N ALA A 118 3.70 -8.34 18.04
CA ALA A 118 5.06 -8.11 18.49
C ALA A 118 5.90 -7.27 17.50
N ALA A 119 5.25 -6.62 16.50
CA ALA A 119 5.88 -5.76 15.50
C ALA A 119 7.06 -6.44 14.75
N ARG A 120 6.99 -7.75 14.49
CA ARG A 120 7.97 -8.46 13.66
C ARG A 120 7.82 -8.06 12.19
N LYS A 121 8.92 -8.10 11.44
CA LYS A 121 8.91 -7.85 9.98
C LYS A 121 8.38 -9.03 9.17
N GLY A 122 8.26 -10.20 9.78
CA GLY A 122 7.78 -11.37 9.06
C GLY A 122 7.89 -12.66 9.85
N LEU A 123 7.51 -13.74 9.16
CA LEU A 123 7.62 -15.11 9.66
C LEU A 123 8.38 -15.95 8.61
N THR A 124 9.20 -16.88 9.08
CA THR A 124 9.99 -17.79 8.22
C THR A 124 9.91 -19.22 8.69
N LEU A 125 9.93 -20.15 7.74
CA LEU A 125 10.03 -21.58 8.02
C LEU A 125 10.78 -22.31 6.90
N CYS A 126 11.26 -23.54 7.21
CA CYS A 126 11.72 -24.47 6.20
C CYS A 126 10.70 -25.58 6.02
N CYS A 127 10.40 -25.95 4.77
CA CYS A 127 9.51 -27.06 4.47
C CYS A 127 10.03 -27.97 3.37
N LYS A 128 9.48 -29.20 3.29
CA LYS A 128 9.70 -30.12 2.16
C LYS A 128 8.90 -29.64 0.95
N GLU A 129 9.36 -29.98 -0.27
CA GLU A 129 8.79 -29.49 -1.54
C GLU A 129 7.27 -29.71 -1.63
N GLU A 130 6.77 -30.86 -1.20
CA GLU A 130 5.34 -31.18 -1.22
C GLU A 130 4.47 -30.33 -0.27
N LYS A 131 5.10 -29.55 0.63
CA LYS A 131 4.41 -28.63 1.56
C LYS A 131 4.38 -27.19 1.07
N ILE A 132 5.14 -26.83 0.07
CA ILE A 132 5.17 -25.47 -0.49
C ILE A 132 3.76 -24.97 -0.80
N PRO A 133 2.89 -25.69 -1.55
CA PRO A 133 1.55 -25.19 -1.88
C PRO A 133 0.64 -25.02 -0.65
N TYR A 134 0.94 -25.72 0.45
CA TYR A 134 0.21 -25.54 1.70
C TYR A 134 0.54 -24.20 2.35
N TYR A 135 1.82 -23.85 2.44
CA TYR A 135 2.25 -22.61 3.08
C TYR A 135 1.99 -21.37 2.22
N GLU A 136 1.99 -21.49 0.90
CA GLU A 136 1.60 -20.41 -0.02
C GLU A 136 0.16 -19.89 0.21
N LYS A 137 -0.75 -20.75 0.71
CA LYS A 137 -2.11 -20.36 1.08
C LYS A 137 -2.17 -19.31 2.20
N PHE A 138 -1.12 -19.22 3.01
CA PHE A 138 -0.97 -18.26 4.11
C PHE A 138 -0.14 -17.03 3.71
N GLY A 139 0.19 -16.90 2.42
CA GLY A 139 0.98 -15.80 1.89
C GLY A 139 2.50 -15.96 2.03
N LEU A 140 2.99 -17.14 2.47
CA LEU A 140 4.43 -17.40 2.46
C LEU A 140 4.91 -17.57 1.02
N VAL A 141 6.05 -16.97 0.70
CA VAL A 141 6.69 -17.05 -0.61
C VAL A 141 7.87 -18.01 -0.54
N ASN A 142 7.97 -18.91 -1.51
CA ASN A 142 9.12 -19.80 -1.66
C ASN A 142 10.35 -19.01 -2.13
N SER A 143 11.38 -18.91 -1.27
CA SER A 143 12.63 -18.22 -1.54
C SER A 143 13.71 -19.14 -2.13
N GLY A 144 13.35 -20.40 -2.41
CA GLY A 144 14.26 -21.37 -3.01
C GLY A 144 14.74 -22.43 -2.04
N LYS A 145 15.71 -23.21 -2.51
CA LYS A 145 16.28 -24.31 -1.73
C LYS A 145 17.08 -23.77 -0.55
N SER A 146 16.73 -24.22 0.66
CA SER A 146 17.43 -23.86 1.89
C SER A 146 18.86 -24.39 1.93
N SER A 147 19.73 -23.69 2.64
CA SER A 147 21.06 -24.18 3.00
C SER A 147 21.03 -25.18 4.18
N SER A 148 19.89 -25.34 4.83
CA SER A 148 19.72 -26.32 5.93
C SER A 148 19.84 -27.76 5.43
N THR A 149 20.59 -28.55 6.17
CA THR A 149 20.74 -30.01 5.96
C THR A 149 20.14 -30.83 7.10
N HIS A 150 19.32 -30.19 7.91
CA HIS A 150 18.70 -30.79 9.09
C HIS A 150 18.00 -32.11 8.73
N GLY A 151 18.29 -33.18 9.49
CA GLY A 151 17.76 -34.51 9.23
C GLY A 151 18.17 -35.15 7.92
N ASN A 152 19.23 -34.65 7.23
CA ASN A 152 19.66 -35.09 5.89
C ASN A 152 18.56 -34.93 4.80
N ALA A 153 17.62 -34.03 4.99
CA ALA A 153 16.53 -33.76 4.07
C ALA A 153 16.81 -32.54 3.18
N VAL A 154 16.04 -32.41 2.11
CA VAL A 154 16.03 -31.18 1.26
C VAL A 154 14.92 -30.28 1.75
N TRP A 155 15.30 -29.06 2.10
CA TRP A 155 14.41 -28.04 2.61
C TRP A 155 14.29 -26.86 1.64
N TYR A 156 13.16 -26.14 1.72
CA TYR A 156 12.88 -24.91 0.99
C TYR A 156 12.54 -23.81 1.99
N ASP A 157 13.16 -22.66 1.84
CA ASP A 157 12.91 -21.49 2.67
C ASP A 157 11.60 -20.81 2.24
N MET A 158 10.68 -20.70 3.17
CA MET A 158 9.39 -20.02 2.99
C MET A 158 9.35 -18.79 3.89
N ILE A 159 9.08 -17.64 3.30
CA ILE A 159 9.09 -16.35 4.01
C ILE A 159 7.74 -15.65 3.79
N LEU A 160 7.12 -15.24 4.89
CA LEU A 160 6.03 -14.29 4.91
C LEU A 160 6.59 -12.97 5.42
N HIS A 161 6.76 -12.00 4.55
CA HIS A 161 6.97 -10.64 5.00
C HIS A 161 5.62 -10.12 5.49
N PHE A 162 5.58 -9.71 6.74
CA PHE A 162 4.50 -8.84 7.12
C PHE A 162 4.79 -7.55 6.36
N GLU A 163 3.98 -7.26 5.35
CA GLU A 163 3.91 -5.89 4.91
C GLU A 163 3.84 -5.11 6.23
N GLU A 164 4.71 -4.10 6.40
CA GLU A 164 4.52 -3.18 7.50
C GLU A 164 3.03 -2.93 7.50
N GLU A 165 2.32 -3.46 8.50
CA GLU A 165 0.93 -3.06 8.69
C GLU A 165 1.05 -1.55 8.77
N ARG A 166 0.82 -0.89 7.65
CA ARG A 166 0.49 0.52 7.63
C ARG A 166 -0.67 0.60 8.60
N VAL A 167 -0.27 0.90 9.79
CA VAL A 167 -1.03 0.97 11.03
C VAL A 167 -2.54 1.04 10.74
N GLU A 168 -3.24 -0.10 10.78
CA GLU A 168 -4.69 -0.12 10.91
C GLU A 168 -5.15 0.40 12.30
N GLN A 169 -4.22 0.96 13.08
CA GLN A 169 -4.51 1.78 14.23
C GLN A 169 -4.73 3.20 13.75
N MET A 170 -6.02 3.54 13.55
CA MET A 170 -6.49 4.84 13.09
C MET A 170 -6.12 5.20 11.65
N ASN A 171 -6.47 4.34 10.68
CA ASN A 171 -6.66 4.87 9.35
C ASN A 171 -7.90 5.78 9.40
N PRO A 172 -7.73 7.10 9.29
CA PRO A 172 -8.89 7.97 9.22
C PRO A 172 -9.74 7.52 8.04
N LYS A 173 -11.04 7.67 8.13
CA LYS A 173 -11.88 7.57 6.95
C LYS A 173 -11.30 8.52 5.90
N ILE A 174 -10.95 8.01 4.72
CA ILE A 174 -10.38 8.83 3.65
C ILE A 174 -11.48 9.20 2.68
N ILE A 175 -11.53 10.48 2.30
CA ILE A 175 -12.51 11.01 1.35
C ILE A 175 -11.77 11.76 0.25
N LEU A 176 -11.99 11.39 -1.01
CA LEU A 176 -11.54 12.13 -2.17
C LEU A 176 -12.61 13.17 -2.55
N ALA A 177 -12.29 14.45 -2.39
CA ALA A 177 -13.16 15.58 -2.73
C ALA A 177 -13.12 15.87 -4.24
N SER A 178 -13.48 14.89 -5.07
CA SER A 178 -13.44 15.00 -6.53
C SER A 178 -14.39 14.00 -7.19
N GLN A 179 -15.01 14.40 -8.31
CA GLN A 179 -15.82 13.52 -9.17
C GLN A 179 -15.00 12.85 -10.29
N SER A 180 -13.71 13.17 -10.44
CA SER A 180 -12.88 12.64 -11.51
C SER A 180 -12.61 11.14 -11.32
N PRO A 181 -13.04 10.27 -12.27
CA PRO A 181 -12.71 8.85 -12.21
C PRO A 181 -11.21 8.58 -12.25
N ARG A 182 -10.46 9.40 -13.01
CA ARG A 182 -9.00 9.30 -13.14
C ARG A 182 -8.28 9.49 -11.80
N ARG A 183 -8.73 10.47 -10.99
CA ARG A 183 -8.19 10.70 -9.64
C ARG A 183 -8.49 9.55 -8.70
N SER A 184 -9.69 8.98 -8.80
CA SER A 184 -10.07 7.80 -8.01
C SER A 184 -9.23 6.57 -8.37
N GLU A 185 -8.96 6.32 -9.66
CA GLU A 185 -8.07 5.25 -10.12
C GLU A 185 -6.66 5.43 -9.55
N LEU A 186 -6.09 6.64 -9.67
CA LEU A 186 -4.74 6.91 -9.15
C LEU A 186 -4.66 6.78 -7.63
N LEU A 187 -5.64 7.31 -6.88
CA LEU A 187 -5.68 7.15 -5.43
C LEU A 187 -5.79 5.67 -5.02
N SER A 188 -6.47 4.84 -5.80
CA SER A 188 -6.61 3.40 -5.54
C SER A 188 -5.30 2.62 -5.58
N LEU A 189 -4.23 3.19 -6.14
CA LEU A 189 -2.89 2.60 -6.14
C LEU A 189 -2.25 2.61 -4.75
N CYS A 190 -2.53 3.64 -3.95
CA CYS A 190 -1.98 3.77 -2.59
C CYS A 190 -3.01 3.52 -1.49
N ILE A 191 -4.30 3.78 -1.74
CA ILE A 191 -5.39 3.62 -0.76
C ILE A 191 -6.47 2.71 -1.31
N LYS A 192 -6.76 1.60 -0.63
CA LYS A 192 -7.77 0.63 -1.08
C LYS A 192 -9.20 1.04 -0.72
N ASN A 193 -9.38 1.65 0.46
CA ASN A 193 -10.70 2.00 1.00
C ASN A 193 -10.80 3.51 1.18
N PHE A 194 -11.53 4.19 0.31
CA PHE A 194 -11.87 5.61 0.42
C PHE A 194 -13.27 5.87 -0.12
N ALA A 195 -13.88 6.96 0.32
CA ALA A 195 -15.13 7.47 -0.23
C ALA A 195 -14.84 8.56 -1.26
N VAL A 196 -15.76 8.75 -2.20
CA VAL A 196 -15.73 9.87 -3.15
C VAL A 196 -16.91 10.78 -2.82
N GLN A 197 -16.63 12.07 -2.65
CA GLN A 197 -17.65 13.10 -2.41
C GLN A 197 -17.33 14.34 -3.23
N ALA A 198 -18.30 14.80 -4.03
CA ALA A 198 -18.13 16.01 -4.80
C ALA A 198 -18.09 17.24 -3.89
N ALA A 199 -17.13 18.12 -4.13
CA ALA A 199 -17.12 19.44 -3.51
C ALA A 199 -17.89 20.44 -4.38
N ASP A 200 -18.77 21.19 -3.78
CA ASP A 200 -19.50 22.29 -4.43
C ASP A 200 -18.84 23.62 -4.03
N ILE A 201 -18.04 24.18 -4.93
CA ILE A 201 -17.35 25.47 -4.76
C ILE A 201 -17.51 26.32 -6.03
N ASP A 202 -17.44 27.63 -5.89
CA ASP A 202 -17.41 28.57 -7.02
C ASP A 202 -15.96 28.70 -7.54
N GLU A 203 -15.54 27.71 -8.36
CA GLU A 203 -14.19 27.68 -8.97
C GLU A 203 -13.89 28.97 -9.72
N LYS A 204 -14.90 29.52 -10.43
CA LYS A 204 -14.73 30.71 -11.25
C LYS A 204 -14.46 31.96 -10.41
N ALA A 205 -15.21 32.18 -9.34
CA ALA A 205 -14.97 33.29 -8.43
C ALA A 205 -13.59 33.22 -7.77
N ILE A 206 -13.11 32.03 -7.44
CA ILE A 206 -11.76 31.84 -6.89
C ILE A 206 -10.70 32.18 -7.94
N GLU A 207 -10.86 31.68 -9.16
CA GLU A 207 -9.95 31.98 -10.28
C GLU A 207 -9.89 33.50 -10.56
N GLU A 208 -11.05 34.17 -10.72
CA GLU A 208 -11.12 35.61 -10.97
C GLU A 208 -10.43 36.41 -9.85
N ARG A 209 -10.60 36.00 -8.58
CA ARG A 209 -9.95 36.64 -7.44
C ARG A 209 -8.43 36.51 -7.50
N ILE A 210 -7.92 35.32 -7.69
CA ILE A 210 -6.47 35.03 -7.71
C ILE A 210 -5.81 35.76 -8.88
N LEU A 211 -6.42 35.73 -10.07
CA LEU A 211 -5.89 36.42 -11.24
C LEU A 211 -5.93 37.96 -11.11
N ALA A 212 -6.89 38.48 -10.36
CA ALA A 212 -6.96 39.92 -10.07
C ALA A 212 -5.94 40.38 -9.03
N GLU A 213 -5.60 39.52 -8.07
CA GLU A 213 -4.60 39.76 -7.03
C GLU A 213 -3.17 39.50 -7.53
N ALA A 214 -2.99 38.68 -8.58
CA ALA A 214 -1.71 38.42 -9.23
C ALA A 214 -1.17 39.72 -9.82
N GLY A 215 -0.18 40.29 -9.15
CA GLY A 215 0.51 41.50 -9.60
C GLY A 215 1.34 41.25 -10.86
N GLN A 216 2.40 42.07 -11.11
CA GLN A 216 3.30 41.96 -12.27
C GLN A 216 4.31 40.80 -12.16
N ASP A 217 4.09 39.80 -11.29
CA ASP A 217 4.98 38.67 -11.07
C ASP A 217 4.83 37.55 -12.13
N PRO A 218 5.84 36.67 -12.30
CA PRO A 218 5.82 35.59 -13.28
C PRO A 218 4.58 34.73 -13.16
N PHE A 219 3.96 34.39 -14.27
CA PHE A 219 2.65 33.70 -14.36
C PHE A 219 2.62 32.28 -13.76
N VAL A 220 3.77 31.71 -13.49
CA VAL A 220 3.86 30.40 -12.82
C VAL A 220 3.36 30.44 -11.37
N GLU A 221 3.66 31.50 -10.62
CA GLU A 221 3.20 31.67 -9.24
C GLU A 221 1.68 31.74 -9.10
N PRO A 222 0.96 32.58 -9.89
CA PRO A 222 -0.50 32.59 -9.85
C PRO A 222 -1.16 31.27 -10.22
N ALA A 223 -0.60 30.51 -11.16
CA ALA A 223 -1.14 29.21 -11.55
C ALA A 223 -0.95 28.15 -10.43
N THR A 224 0.18 28.20 -9.74
CA THR A 224 0.44 27.36 -8.57
C THR A 224 -0.52 27.71 -7.43
N GLU A 225 -0.65 28.98 -7.09
CA GLU A 225 -1.57 29.47 -6.08
C GLU A 225 -3.03 29.09 -6.41
N LEU A 226 -3.42 29.17 -7.68
CA LEU A 226 -4.75 28.80 -8.13
C LEU A 226 -5.04 27.31 -7.87
N VAL A 227 -4.17 26.40 -8.32
CA VAL A 227 -4.43 24.96 -8.15
C VAL A 227 -4.37 24.52 -6.69
N GLU A 228 -3.50 25.12 -5.88
CA GLU A 228 -3.41 24.87 -4.44
C GLU A 228 -4.67 25.38 -3.73
N THR A 229 -5.10 26.60 -4.03
CA THR A 229 -6.32 27.18 -3.43
C THR A 229 -7.56 26.39 -3.82
N LEU A 230 -7.75 26.05 -5.10
CA LEU A 230 -8.88 25.24 -5.54
C LEU A 230 -8.88 23.85 -4.89
N ALA A 231 -7.71 23.20 -4.79
CA ALA A 231 -7.57 21.92 -4.12
C ALA A 231 -7.96 22.03 -2.63
N ARG A 232 -7.48 23.07 -1.96
CA ARG A 232 -7.75 23.34 -0.55
C ARG A 232 -9.23 23.64 -0.28
N GLU A 233 -9.84 24.49 -1.05
CA GLU A 233 -11.27 24.84 -0.89
C GLU A 233 -12.17 23.61 -1.13
N LYS A 234 -11.84 22.75 -2.13
CA LYS A 234 -12.54 21.48 -2.34
C LYS A 234 -12.42 20.56 -1.13
N ALA A 235 -11.22 20.41 -0.57
CA ALA A 235 -11.01 19.62 0.64
C ALA A 235 -11.75 20.22 1.84
N ALA A 236 -11.67 21.54 2.04
CA ALA A 236 -12.22 22.24 3.19
C ALA A 236 -13.76 22.14 3.29
N VAL A 237 -14.47 22.25 2.16
CA VAL A 237 -15.94 22.08 2.14
C VAL A 237 -16.34 20.71 2.67
N ILE A 238 -15.69 19.64 2.19
CA ILE A 238 -15.98 18.27 2.62
C ILE A 238 -15.50 18.01 4.05
N HIS A 239 -14.35 18.58 4.43
CA HIS A 239 -13.77 18.40 5.76
C HIS A 239 -14.63 19.02 6.87
N ARG A 240 -15.29 20.15 6.63
CA ARG A 240 -16.24 20.76 7.60
C ARG A 240 -17.36 19.80 8.02
N GLU A 241 -17.80 18.92 7.12
CA GLU A 241 -18.83 17.93 7.38
C GLU A 241 -18.27 16.59 7.90
N ASN A 242 -16.96 16.38 7.77
CA ASN A 242 -16.27 15.13 8.07
C ASN A 242 -14.95 15.40 8.80
N SER A 243 -14.97 16.12 9.92
CA SER A 243 -13.78 16.63 10.64
C SER A 243 -12.80 15.53 11.08
N GLU A 244 -13.27 14.31 11.34
CA GLU A 244 -12.45 13.16 11.72
C GLU A 244 -11.83 12.43 10.48
N ALA A 245 -12.29 12.76 9.28
CA ALA A 245 -11.81 12.13 8.07
C ALA A 245 -10.59 12.88 7.50
N MET A 246 -9.69 12.12 6.87
CA MET A 246 -8.66 12.68 6.01
C MET A 246 -9.28 12.98 4.65
N VAL A 247 -9.36 14.26 4.29
CA VAL A 247 -10.00 14.71 3.04
C VAL A 247 -8.94 15.20 2.06
N ILE A 248 -8.99 14.66 0.84
CA ILE A 248 -8.03 14.97 -0.22
C ILE A 248 -8.74 15.72 -1.34
N GLY A 249 -8.38 16.97 -1.55
CA GLY A 249 -8.80 17.79 -2.67
C GLY A 249 -7.72 17.86 -3.75
N SER A 250 -8.13 18.05 -5.00
CA SER A 250 -7.16 18.26 -6.11
C SER A 250 -7.78 19.07 -7.21
N ASP A 251 -6.96 19.91 -7.86
CA ASP A 251 -7.31 20.66 -9.06
C ASP A 251 -6.19 20.67 -10.08
N THR A 252 -6.51 20.89 -11.37
CA THR A 252 -5.54 20.82 -12.46
C THR A 252 -5.81 21.91 -13.48
N VAL A 253 -4.77 22.64 -13.86
CA VAL A 253 -4.80 23.62 -14.95
C VAL A 253 -3.72 23.33 -15.97
N VAL A 254 -3.94 23.78 -17.20
CA VAL A 254 -2.94 23.80 -18.27
C VAL A 254 -2.52 25.24 -18.49
N MET A 255 -1.22 25.48 -18.59
CA MET A 255 -0.67 26.80 -18.84
C MET A 255 0.11 26.81 -20.15
N LEU A 256 -0.27 27.65 -21.07
CA LEU A 256 0.45 27.88 -22.32
C LEU A 256 0.89 29.35 -22.40
N ASP A 257 2.19 29.56 -22.53
CA ASP A 257 2.82 30.90 -22.47
C ASP A 257 2.41 31.58 -21.15
N GLU A 258 1.67 32.65 -21.16
CA GLU A 258 1.16 33.39 -19.99
C GLU A 258 -0.35 33.20 -19.79
N LYS A 259 -0.95 32.11 -20.31
CA LYS A 259 -2.41 31.89 -20.27
C LYS A 259 -2.75 30.57 -19.61
N ILE A 260 -3.65 30.63 -18.65
CA ILE A 260 -4.29 29.44 -18.07
C ILE A 260 -5.39 28.99 -19.03
N LEU A 261 -5.33 27.74 -19.44
CA LEU A 261 -6.33 27.05 -20.25
C LEU A 261 -7.16 26.14 -19.32
N GLY A 262 -8.35 26.60 -18.95
CA GLY A 262 -9.32 25.84 -18.20
C GLY A 262 -10.03 24.78 -19.05
N LYS A 263 -11.22 24.36 -18.63
CA LYS A 263 -12.10 23.52 -19.44
C LYS A 263 -12.70 24.35 -20.58
N PRO A 264 -12.77 23.80 -21.80
CA PRO A 264 -13.37 24.56 -22.92
C PRO A 264 -14.86 24.83 -22.69
N VAL A 265 -15.35 25.95 -23.16
CA VAL A 265 -16.76 26.34 -23.02
C VAL A 265 -17.64 25.72 -24.11
N ASP A 266 -17.04 25.42 -25.26
CA ASP A 266 -17.70 24.78 -26.41
C ASP A 266 -16.69 24.06 -27.32
N GLU A 267 -17.16 23.42 -28.39
CA GLU A 267 -16.31 22.73 -29.36
C GLU A 267 -15.33 23.65 -30.09
N ALA A 268 -15.73 24.91 -30.37
CA ALA A 268 -14.89 25.84 -31.05
C ALA A 268 -13.72 26.29 -30.16
N ASP A 269 -13.99 26.48 -28.87
CA ASP A 269 -12.97 26.78 -27.86
C ASP A 269 -12.03 25.61 -27.66
N ALA A 270 -12.55 24.37 -27.55
CA ALA A 270 -11.74 23.15 -27.47
C ALA A 270 -10.77 23.01 -28.67
N TYR A 271 -11.27 23.26 -29.89
CA TYR A 271 -10.46 23.23 -31.10
C TYR A 271 -9.38 24.34 -31.08
N ALA A 272 -9.74 25.56 -30.66
CA ALA A 272 -8.80 26.67 -30.56
C ALA A 272 -7.68 26.41 -29.54
N MET A 273 -8.01 25.83 -28.37
CA MET A 273 -7.04 25.41 -27.36
C MET A 273 -6.04 24.38 -27.91
N LEU A 274 -6.54 23.30 -28.51
CA LEU A 274 -5.68 22.25 -29.09
C LEU A 274 -4.80 22.79 -30.23
N ARG A 275 -5.35 23.67 -31.08
CA ARG A 275 -4.59 24.35 -32.13
C ARG A 275 -3.47 25.23 -31.57
N ALA A 276 -3.71 25.88 -30.43
CA ALA A 276 -2.71 26.74 -29.77
C ALA A 276 -1.60 25.93 -29.09
N LEU A 277 -1.88 24.72 -28.62
CA LEU A 277 -0.92 23.81 -27.99
C LEU A 277 0.03 23.13 -29.00
N ALA A 278 -0.42 22.94 -30.25
CA ALA A 278 0.37 22.28 -31.30
C ALA A 278 1.70 22.99 -31.57
N GLY A 279 2.78 22.20 -31.68
CA GLY A 279 4.14 22.69 -31.90
C GLY A 279 4.77 23.38 -30.69
N LYS A 280 4.13 23.32 -29.52
CA LYS A 280 4.62 24.02 -28.34
C LYS A 280 4.80 23.08 -27.14
N THR A 281 5.60 23.55 -26.18
CA THR A 281 5.68 23.01 -24.84
C THR A 281 4.81 23.85 -23.92
N HIS A 282 3.97 23.20 -23.15
CA HIS A 282 3.09 23.82 -22.16
C HIS A 282 3.24 23.12 -20.80
N SER A 283 2.83 23.79 -19.73
CA SER A 283 2.85 23.26 -18.37
C SER A 283 1.48 22.75 -17.96
N VAL A 284 1.45 21.59 -17.29
CA VAL A 284 0.29 21.08 -16.56
C VAL A 284 0.62 21.14 -15.08
N LEU A 285 -0.19 21.89 -14.32
CA LEU A 285 -0.05 22.03 -12.89
C LEU A 285 -1.21 21.33 -12.20
N THR A 286 -0.90 20.50 -11.21
CA THR A 286 -1.91 19.86 -10.36
C THR A 286 -1.62 20.19 -8.90
N GLY A 287 -2.57 20.87 -8.25
CA GLY A 287 -2.59 21.13 -6.83
C GLY A 287 -3.27 20.00 -6.08
N VAL A 288 -2.78 19.73 -4.89
CA VAL A 288 -3.35 18.77 -3.93
C VAL A 288 -3.37 19.40 -2.55
N SER A 289 -4.46 19.23 -1.83
CA SER A 289 -4.55 19.60 -0.41
C SER A 289 -5.15 18.45 0.37
N ILE A 290 -4.50 18.08 1.49
CA ILE A 290 -4.90 17.02 2.40
C ILE A 290 -5.19 17.67 3.75
N LEU A 291 -6.43 17.53 4.23
CA LEU A 291 -6.89 18.04 5.52
C LEU A 291 -7.27 16.88 6.44
N TRP A 292 -6.74 16.89 7.66
CA TRP A 292 -7.07 15.87 8.68
C TRP A 292 -6.99 16.43 10.10
N GLY A 293 -8.14 16.56 10.75
CA GLY A 293 -8.23 17.29 12.03
C GLY A 293 -7.78 18.73 11.87
N GLU A 294 -6.74 19.13 12.60
CA GLU A 294 -6.10 20.45 12.48
C GLU A 294 -4.90 20.47 11.53
N LYS A 295 -4.53 19.30 10.97
CA LYS A 295 -3.39 19.17 10.08
C LYS A 295 -3.77 19.48 8.64
N GLU A 296 -2.87 20.15 7.97
CA GLU A 296 -3.00 20.50 6.54
C GLU A 296 -1.66 20.27 5.82
N GLU A 297 -1.71 19.62 4.66
CA GLU A 297 -0.60 19.57 3.74
C GLU A 297 -1.10 19.92 2.34
N THR A 298 -0.60 21.04 1.78
CA THR A 298 -0.97 21.54 0.47
C THR A 298 0.28 21.71 -0.37
N PHE A 299 0.25 21.25 -1.62
CA PHE A 299 1.36 21.33 -2.57
C PHE A 299 0.87 21.28 -4.02
N ALA A 300 1.72 21.75 -4.94
CA ALA A 300 1.49 21.62 -6.38
C ALA A 300 2.61 20.78 -7.04
N SER A 301 2.28 20.17 -8.15
CA SER A 301 3.21 19.48 -9.05
C SER A 301 3.05 20.01 -10.45
N GLU A 302 4.18 20.32 -11.11
CA GLU A 302 4.23 20.78 -12.48
C GLU A 302 4.86 19.72 -13.38
N THR A 303 4.32 19.57 -14.59
CA THR A 303 4.87 18.72 -15.65
C THR A 303 4.74 19.41 -16.98
N LYS A 304 5.85 19.44 -17.74
CA LYS A 304 5.86 20.00 -19.09
C LYS A 304 5.49 18.95 -20.11
N VAL A 305 4.65 19.33 -21.06
CA VAL A 305 4.17 18.49 -22.16
C VAL A 305 4.46 19.17 -23.49
N SER A 306 5.08 18.47 -24.41
CA SER A 306 5.45 18.97 -25.74
C SER A 306 4.62 18.27 -26.82
N PHE A 307 3.91 19.07 -27.62
CA PHE A 307 3.10 18.59 -28.74
C PHE A 307 3.86 18.66 -30.06
N PHE A 308 3.60 17.69 -30.95
CA PHE A 308 4.05 17.75 -32.34
C PHE A 308 3.49 18.97 -33.07
N GLU A 309 4.20 19.38 -34.12
CA GLU A 309 3.73 20.43 -35.04
C GLU A 309 2.38 20.04 -35.67
N TRP A 310 1.58 21.05 -35.92
CA TRP A 310 0.27 20.88 -36.57
C TRP A 310 0.43 20.47 -38.03
N ASP A 311 -0.22 19.36 -38.40
CA ASP A 311 -0.32 18.89 -39.78
C ASP A 311 -1.77 18.49 -40.12
N ASP A 312 -2.02 18.11 -41.39
CA ASP A 312 -3.36 17.70 -41.85
C ASP A 312 -3.90 16.45 -41.12
N ARG A 313 -3.02 15.59 -40.66
CA ARG A 313 -3.40 14.39 -39.90
C ARG A 313 -3.90 14.80 -38.51
N MET A 314 -3.11 15.62 -37.79
CA MET A 314 -3.47 16.12 -36.49
C MET A 314 -4.78 16.94 -36.55
N GLU A 315 -4.96 17.75 -37.60
CA GLU A 315 -6.20 18.50 -37.79
C GLU A 315 -7.43 17.56 -37.88
N ALA A 316 -7.34 16.49 -38.66
CA ALA A 316 -8.42 15.54 -38.79
C ALA A 316 -8.71 14.78 -37.47
N GLU A 317 -7.66 14.40 -36.75
CA GLU A 317 -7.76 13.72 -35.45
C GLU A 317 -8.37 14.67 -34.40
N VAL A 318 -7.93 15.92 -34.32
CA VAL A 318 -8.46 16.93 -33.38
C VAL A 318 -9.94 17.19 -33.64
N LYS A 319 -10.34 17.36 -34.92
CA LYS A 319 -11.78 17.55 -35.27
C LYS A 319 -12.63 16.35 -34.81
N ALA A 320 -12.16 15.11 -35.01
CA ALA A 320 -12.87 13.94 -34.56
C ALA A 320 -12.93 13.85 -33.02
N TYR A 321 -11.84 14.20 -32.35
CA TYR A 321 -11.76 14.20 -30.88
C TYR A 321 -12.70 15.28 -30.28
N VAL A 322 -12.74 16.48 -30.83
CA VAL A 322 -13.66 17.54 -30.38
C VAL A 322 -15.11 17.10 -30.59
N ALA A 323 -15.46 16.57 -31.79
CA ALA A 323 -16.80 16.10 -32.07
C ALA A 323 -17.26 14.93 -31.16
N SER A 324 -16.33 14.21 -30.53
CA SER A 324 -16.65 13.15 -29.57
C SER A 324 -17.16 13.66 -28.21
N GLY A 325 -16.99 14.96 -27.90
CA GLY A 325 -17.31 15.57 -26.63
C GLY A 325 -16.30 15.28 -25.50
N LYS A 326 -15.30 14.41 -25.71
CA LYS A 326 -14.30 14.02 -24.71
C LYS A 326 -13.47 15.19 -24.15
N PRO A 327 -13.12 16.25 -24.92
CA PRO A 327 -12.35 17.40 -24.41
C PRO A 327 -13.04 18.21 -23.32
N MET A 328 -14.38 18.19 -23.27
CA MET A 328 -15.18 19.19 -22.57
C MET A 328 -15.03 19.19 -21.03
N ASP A 329 -14.58 18.09 -20.45
CA ASP A 329 -14.32 17.94 -19.01
C ASP A 329 -12.85 18.14 -18.59
N LYS A 330 -11.98 18.57 -19.53
CA LYS A 330 -10.53 18.58 -19.35
C LYS A 330 -9.92 19.97 -19.51
N ALA A 331 -9.03 20.36 -18.60
CA ALA A 331 -8.21 21.54 -18.75
C ALA A 331 -7.33 21.43 -20.00
N GLY A 332 -7.23 22.54 -20.79
CA GLY A 332 -6.50 22.54 -22.06
C GLY A 332 -7.13 21.67 -23.15
N ALA A 333 -8.37 21.21 -22.95
CA ALA A 333 -9.15 20.43 -23.91
C ALA A 333 -8.55 19.08 -24.33
N TYR A 334 -7.69 18.43 -23.51
CA TYR A 334 -7.15 17.12 -23.85
C TYR A 334 -6.95 16.17 -22.66
N GLY A 335 -6.98 14.88 -22.94
CA GLY A 335 -6.61 13.82 -22.00
C GLY A 335 -5.41 13.03 -22.50
N ILE A 336 -4.30 13.03 -21.75
CA ILE A 336 -3.07 12.31 -22.10
C ILE A 336 -3.27 10.79 -22.20
N GLN A 337 -4.31 10.25 -21.60
CA GLN A 337 -4.67 8.82 -21.62
C GLN A 337 -5.56 8.44 -22.82
N GLU A 338 -5.91 9.40 -23.66
CA GLU A 338 -6.82 9.26 -24.79
C GLU A 338 -6.08 9.48 -26.12
N GLU A 339 -6.81 9.83 -27.18
CA GLU A 339 -6.28 10.07 -28.51
C GLU A 339 -5.17 11.15 -28.54
N ALA A 340 -5.25 12.11 -27.61
CA ALA A 340 -4.25 13.17 -27.49
C ALA A 340 -2.83 12.66 -27.18
N ALA A 341 -2.69 11.43 -26.68
CA ALA A 341 -1.39 10.79 -26.54
C ALA A 341 -0.62 10.70 -27.87
N LEU A 342 -1.31 10.69 -29.01
CA LEU A 342 -0.70 10.64 -30.33
C LEU A 342 -0.07 11.98 -30.76
N TRP A 343 -0.42 13.07 -30.08
CA TRP A 343 0.07 14.42 -30.36
C TRP A 343 1.25 14.84 -29.49
N VAL A 344 1.56 14.03 -28.44
CA VAL A 344 2.64 14.30 -27.49
C VAL A 344 3.92 13.61 -27.94
N PHE A 345 5.02 14.35 -28.04
CA PHE A 345 6.34 13.79 -28.30
C PHE A 345 7.30 13.84 -27.11
N GLY A 346 6.96 14.60 -26.05
CA GLY A 346 7.81 14.73 -24.88
C GLY A 346 7.04 15.08 -23.63
N ILE A 347 7.51 14.54 -22.50
CA ILE A 347 7.03 14.84 -21.15
C ILE A 347 8.26 15.02 -20.26
N GLU A 348 8.27 16.11 -19.48
CA GLU A 348 9.30 16.38 -18.47
C GLU A 348 8.60 16.60 -17.13
N GLY A 349 8.71 15.62 -16.23
CA GLY A 349 8.04 15.59 -14.92
C GLY A 349 7.25 14.30 -14.65
N ASP A 350 6.27 14.37 -13.77
CA ASP A 350 5.41 13.23 -13.40
C ASP A 350 4.20 13.11 -14.34
N TYR A 351 4.08 11.98 -15.02
CA TYR A 351 2.94 11.66 -15.88
C TYR A 351 1.60 11.77 -15.16
N ASN A 352 1.55 11.36 -13.88
CA ASN A 352 0.31 11.38 -13.10
C ASN A 352 -0.16 12.82 -12.77
N THR A 353 0.74 13.79 -12.76
CA THR A 353 0.39 15.21 -12.70
C THR A 353 -0.47 15.61 -13.89
N ILE A 354 -0.14 15.14 -15.12
CA ILE A 354 -0.93 15.43 -16.33
C ILE A 354 -2.30 14.76 -16.26
N VAL A 355 -2.37 13.56 -15.69
CA VAL A 355 -3.65 12.85 -15.47
C VAL A 355 -4.52 13.58 -14.43
N GLY A 356 -3.90 14.41 -13.58
CA GLY A 356 -4.56 15.28 -12.60
C GLY A 356 -4.47 14.82 -11.15
N PHE A 357 -3.48 13.94 -10.83
CA PHE A 357 -3.25 13.48 -9.45
C PHE A 357 -1.82 12.92 -9.28
N PRO A 358 -0.86 13.67 -8.75
CA PRO A 358 0.53 13.24 -8.57
C PRO A 358 0.66 12.21 -7.44
N VAL A 359 0.22 10.98 -7.72
CA VAL A 359 -0.02 9.92 -6.73
C VAL A 359 1.20 9.62 -5.85
N ALA A 360 2.42 9.69 -6.39
CA ALA A 360 3.64 9.43 -5.61
C ALA A 360 3.89 10.50 -4.54
N LEU A 361 3.55 11.77 -4.82
CA LEU A 361 3.64 12.86 -3.84
C LEU A 361 2.51 12.76 -2.82
N VAL A 362 1.30 12.41 -3.27
CA VAL A 362 0.14 12.19 -2.39
C VAL A 362 0.41 11.07 -1.40
N ASP A 363 0.96 9.94 -1.85
CA ASP A 363 1.31 8.82 -0.98
C ASP A 363 2.32 9.25 0.11
N LYS A 364 3.36 9.99 -0.27
CA LYS A 364 4.33 10.54 0.69
C LYS A 364 3.70 11.51 1.69
N ALA A 365 2.80 12.38 1.25
CA ALA A 365 2.11 13.35 2.09
C ALA A 365 1.20 12.65 3.11
N ILE A 366 0.41 11.67 2.67
CA ILE A 366 -0.42 10.84 3.55
C ILE A 366 0.46 10.16 4.61
N HIS A 367 1.59 9.58 4.20
CA HIS A 367 2.53 8.95 5.15
C HIS A 367 3.09 9.91 6.18
N ARG A 368 3.48 11.13 5.79
CA ARG A 368 3.95 12.14 6.75
C ARG A 368 2.89 12.46 7.79
N LEU A 369 1.67 12.78 7.35
CA LEU A 369 0.56 13.13 8.24
C LEU A 369 0.23 12.00 9.23
N LEU A 370 0.26 10.73 8.79
CA LEU A 370 0.03 9.57 9.64
C LEU A 370 1.18 9.32 10.64
N THR A 371 2.43 9.61 10.27
CA THR A 371 3.61 9.38 11.12
C THR A 371 3.77 10.46 12.19
N GLU A 372 3.48 11.72 11.88
CA GLU A 372 3.55 12.84 12.82
C GLU A 372 2.58 12.69 14.00
N GLU A 373 1.44 12.03 13.80
CA GLU A 373 0.50 11.74 14.89
C GLU A 373 1.02 10.72 15.92
N GLN A 374 1.97 9.85 15.49
CA GLN A 374 2.58 8.84 16.37
C GLN A 374 3.67 9.44 17.27
N THR A 375 4.22 10.59 16.90
CA THR A 375 5.31 11.25 17.65
C THR A 375 4.79 12.20 18.73
N GLU A 376 3.51 12.62 18.64
CA GLU A 376 2.87 13.54 19.59
C GLU A 376 2.03 12.85 20.69
N LYS A 377 1.94 11.52 20.68
CA LYS A 377 1.28 10.68 21.72
C LYS A 377 2.32 9.86 22.49
#